data_ac9ce5e5e1b9c83101cb2f8628948d55
#
_entry.id   ac9ce5e5e1b9c83101cb2f8628948d55
#
_cell.length_a   1.000
_cell.length_b   1.000
_cell.length_c   1.000
_cell.angle_alpha   90.00
_cell.angle_beta   90.00
_cell.angle_gamma   90.00
#
_symmetry.space_group_name_H-M   'P 1'
#
loop_
_entity.id
_entity.type
_entity.pdbx_description
1 polymer ?
#
loop_
_entity_poly.entity_id
_entity_poly.type
_entity_poly.pdbx_seq_one_letter_code
_entity_poly.pdbx_strand_id
1 'polypeptide(L)'
;MKEIDTKQKLILQKCDDYVQSANTLFHFMQRREYLSALLKRRALVPRYCQENIAYLNLEIGGHPFDEIYVLQKCFCDIPFHKLTEAFEISSDEDALQTFDTADRLAFERSNTHPAYYGGYAIALSKQWGESHGLQPVQYANGMSDFTNSLSEVINSAYEADDLPDLYVNDILRRLSFIKPLRGLMRRRFRDTWINVQKNFHDEREWRFVPPQSALDALQ
;
A
#
# COMPACT_ATOMS: atom_id res chain seq x y z
N MET A 1 18.04 12.93 34.09
CA MET A 1 18.23 12.55 32.68
C MET A 1 19.23 11.41 32.68
N LYS A 2 18.82 10.15 32.40
CA LYS A 2 19.74 9.02 32.34
C LYS A 2 20.53 9.10 31.04
N GLU A 3 21.85 9.19 31.14
CA GLU A 3 22.74 9.06 30.00
C GLU A 3 22.52 7.68 29.32
N ILE A 4 22.18 7.69 28.05
CA ILE A 4 22.05 6.43 27.28
C ILE A 4 23.46 6.10 26.80
N ASP A 5 24.01 4.99 27.31
CA ASP A 5 25.32 4.50 26.93
C ASP A 5 25.37 4.15 25.44
N THR A 6 26.02 5.03 24.67
CA THR A 6 26.15 4.88 23.19
C THR A 6 27.03 3.69 22.80
N LYS A 7 27.77 3.08 23.71
CA LYS A 7 28.60 1.89 23.43
C LYS A 7 27.73 0.62 23.25
N GLN A 8 26.60 0.51 23.93
CA GLN A 8 25.68 -0.61 23.73
C GLN A 8 25.01 -0.57 22.35
N LYS A 9 24.77 0.63 21.78
CA LYS A 9 24.23 0.77 20.42
C LYS A 9 25.16 0.24 19.34
N LEU A 10 26.46 0.39 19.51
CA LEU A 10 27.48 -0.07 18.55
C LEU A 10 27.64 -1.61 18.52
N ILE A 11 27.42 -2.27 19.66
CA ILE A 11 27.49 -3.74 19.75
C ILE A 11 26.27 -4.40 19.14
N LEU A 12 25.07 -3.83 19.28
CA LEU A 12 23.84 -4.31 18.67
C LEU A 12 23.83 -4.10 17.13
N GLN A 13 24.51 -3.06 16.62
CA GLN A 13 24.65 -2.87 15.17
C GLN A 13 25.57 -3.88 14.49
N LYS A 14 26.42 -4.58 15.22
CA LYS A 14 27.32 -5.62 14.66
C LYS A 14 26.70 -7.02 14.58
N CYS A 15 25.52 -7.23 15.18
CA CYS A 15 24.90 -8.55 15.24
C CYS A 15 23.76 -8.78 14.24
N ASP A 16 23.26 -7.75 13.55
CA ASP A 16 22.14 -7.90 12.65
C ASP A 16 22.49 -7.39 11.24
N ASP A 17 22.80 -8.30 10.36
CA ASP A 17 22.67 -8.12 8.90
C ASP A 17 21.21 -7.92 8.46
N TYR A 18 20.29 -7.65 9.41
CA TYR A 18 18.87 -7.44 9.12
C TYR A 18 18.63 -6.00 8.68
N VAL A 19 18.69 -5.78 7.40
CA VAL A 19 18.27 -4.51 6.79
C VAL A 19 16.75 -4.48 6.72
N GLN A 20 16.12 -3.74 7.62
CA GLN A 20 14.65 -3.57 7.66
C GLN A 20 14.08 -2.92 6.40
N SER A 21 14.89 -2.18 5.67
CA SER A 21 14.47 -1.34 4.55
C SER A 21 15.51 -1.38 3.44
N ALA A 22 15.06 -1.60 2.22
CA ALA A 22 15.94 -1.45 1.06
C ALA A 22 16.22 0.04 0.79
N ASN A 23 17.38 0.34 0.19
CA ASN A 23 17.64 1.69 -0.36
C ASN A 23 16.94 1.90 -1.71
N THR A 24 15.94 1.06 -2.01
CA THR A 24 15.36 0.91 -3.34
C THR A 24 13.85 0.77 -3.23
N LEU A 25 13.15 1.51 -4.09
CA LEU A 25 11.72 1.44 -4.28
C LEU A 25 11.44 0.69 -5.59
N PHE A 26 10.60 -0.35 -5.52
CA PHE A 26 10.19 -1.14 -6.68
C PHE A 26 8.80 -0.74 -7.14
N HIS A 27 8.65 -0.46 -8.44
CA HIS A 27 7.35 -0.36 -9.09
C HIS A 27 7.15 -1.57 -9.98
N PHE A 28 6.17 -2.43 -9.59
CA PHE A 28 5.84 -3.67 -10.27
C PHE A 28 4.84 -3.45 -11.41
N MET A 29 4.94 -4.28 -12.45
CA MET A 29 4.06 -4.26 -13.61
C MET A 29 3.73 -5.69 -14.05
N GLN A 30 2.49 -5.94 -14.41
CA GLN A 30 2.02 -7.27 -14.82
C GLN A 30 2.48 -7.66 -16.23
N ARG A 31 2.73 -6.70 -17.10
CA ARG A 31 3.04 -6.94 -18.52
C ARG A 31 4.32 -6.24 -18.94
N ARG A 32 5.09 -6.92 -19.79
CA ARG A 32 6.32 -6.37 -20.39
C ARG A 32 6.07 -5.08 -21.17
N GLU A 33 4.91 -4.97 -21.81
CA GLU A 33 4.52 -3.81 -22.61
C GLU A 33 4.43 -2.54 -21.74
N TYR A 34 3.99 -2.68 -20.49
CA TYR A 34 3.93 -1.56 -19.54
C TYR A 34 5.32 -1.04 -19.18
N LEU A 35 6.27 -1.97 -18.95
CA LEU A 35 7.67 -1.60 -18.74
C LEU A 35 8.25 -0.92 -19.97
N SER A 36 8.04 -1.49 -21.15
CA SER A 36 8.51 -0.91 -22.42
C SER A 36 7.94 0.48 -22.68
N ALA A 37 6.65 0.68 -22.41
CA ALA A 37 6.00 1.98 -22.57
C ALA A 37 6.56 3.02 -21.58
N LEU A 38 6.80 2.63 -20.33
CA LEU A 38 7.40 3.47 -19.30
C LEU A 38 8.81 3.93 -19.73
N LEU A 39 9.65 2.99 -20.17
CA LEU A 39 11.02 3.29 -20.61
C LEU A 39 11.05 4.19 -21.85
N LYS A 40 10.17 3.94 -22.82
CA LYS A 40 10.04 4.78 -24.02
C LYS A 40 9.59 6.21 -23.69
N ARG A 41 8.61 6.36 -22.80
CA ARG A 41 8.09 7.67 -22.37
C ARG A 41 9.03 8.38 -21.40
N ARG A 42 9.92 7.65 -20.75
CA ARG A 42 10.77 8.13 -19.64
C ARG A 42 9.92 8.79 -18.54
N ALA A 43 8.75 8.25 -18.28
CA ALA A 43 7.79 8.84 -17.36
C ALA A 43 7.02 7.74 -16.59
N LEU A 44 6.81 7.99 -15.30
CA LEU A 44 5.95 7.23 -14.42
C LEU A 44 4.58 7.92 -14.38
N VAL A 45 3.63 7.38 -15.14
CA VAL A 45 2.29 7.96 -15.23
C VAL A 45 1.41 7.44 -14.10
N PRO A 46 0.86 8.30 -13.23
CA PRO A 46 -0.15 7.91 -12.26
C PRO A 46 -1.42 7.38 -12.93
N ARG A 47 -2.17 6.56 -12.23
CA ARG A 47 -3.47 6.07 -12.67
C ARG A 47 -4.43 6.09 -11.51
N TYR A 48 -5.73 6.14 -11.79
CA TYR A 48 -6.74 5.96 -10.76
C TYR A 48 -6.70 4.53 -10.23
N CYS A 49 -6.62 4.42 -8.91
CA CYS A 49 -6.70 3.17 -8.16
C CYS A 49 -7.84 3.30 -7.16
N GLN A 50 -8.68 2.28 -7.10
CA GLN A 50 -9.72 2.15 -6.10
C GLN A 50 -9.08 1.69 -4.79
N GLU A 51 -9.36 2.41 -3.70
CA GLU A 51 -8.93 2.08 -2.35
C GLU A 51 -10.16 1.88 -1.48
N ASN A 52 -10.19 0.75 -0.76
CA ASN A 52 -11.24 0.47 0.21
C ASN A 52 -10.91 1.17 1.53
N ILE A 53 -11.83 2.00 2.01
CA ILE A 53 -11.73 2.75 3.27
C ILE A 53 -12.85 2.42 4.26
N ALA A 54 -13.63 1.36 4.01
CA ALA A 54 -14.73 0.93 4.89
C ALA A 54 -14.30 0.72 6.35
N TYR A 55 -13.02 0.38 6.58
CA TYR A 55 -12.46 0.23 7.93
C TYR A 55 -12.41 1.54 8.74
N LEU A 56 -12.64 2.68 8.09
CA LEU A 56 -12.75 3.99 8.74
C LEU A 56 -14.17 4.32 9.18
N ASN A 57 -15.19 3.55 8.77
CA ASN A 57 -16.59 3.80 9.09
C ASN A 57 -17.01 5.26 8.85
N LEU A 58 -16.66 5.78 7.67
CA LEU A 58 -17.01 7.15 7.29
C LEU A 58 -18.43 7.22 6.73
N GLU A 59 -19.13 8.29 7.06
CA GLU A 59 -20.45 8.60 6.54
C GLU A 59 -20.46 9.99 5.90
N ILE A 60 -21.00 10.10 4.70
CA ILE A 60 -21.19 11.38 4.02
C ILE A 60 -22.65 11.51 3.61
N GLY A 61 -23.33 12.51 4.12
CA GLY A 61 -24.74 12.72 3.83
C GLY A 61 -25.65 11.57 4.30
N GLY A 62 -25.28 10.88 5.38
CA GLY A 62 -26.01 9.73 5.92
C GLY A 62 -25.81 8.42 5.14
N HIS A 63 -24.81 8.37 4.26
CA HIS A 63 -24.46 7.16 3.50
C HIS A 63 -23.05 6.71 3.82
N PRO A 64 -22.80 5.37 3.93
CA PRO A 64 -21.46 4.83 4.07
C PRO A 64 -20.54 5.30 2.95
N PHE A 65 -19.32 5.69 3.30
CA PHE A 65 -18.29 6.11 2.36
C PHE A 65 -17.13 5.12 2.43
N ASP A 66 -17.24 4.04 1.64
CA ASP A 66 -16.40 2.84 1.77
C ASP A 66 -15.23 2.81 0.78
N GLU A 67 -15.26 3.63 -0.26
CA GLU A 67 -14.29 3.57 -1.36
C GLU A 67 -13.90 4.96 -1.85
N ILE A 68 -12.62 5.10 -2.20
CA ILE A 68 -12.12 6.30 -2.89
C ILE A 68 -11.32 5.90 -4.12
N TYR A 69 -11.32 6.77 -5.13
CA TYR A 69 -10.47 6.63 -6.31
C TYR A 69 -9.33 7.62 -6.24
N VAL A 70 -8.12 7.12 -6.06
CA VAL A 70 -6.91 7.93 -5.91
C VAL A 70 -6.09 7.90 -7.18
N LEU A 71 -5.78 9.07 -7.74
CA LEU A 71 -4.79 9.17 -8.81
C LEU A 71 -3.40 9.03 -8.21
N GLN A 72 -2.78 7.87 -8.40
CA GLN A 72 -1.54 7.54 -7.69
C GLN A 72 -0.57 6.67 -8.50
N LYS A 73 0.66 6.63 -8.03
CA LYS A 73 1.69 5.70 -8.46
C LYS A 73 2.34 5.06 -7.25
N CYS A 74 2.24 3.72 -7.17
CA CYS A 74 2.65 2.97 -5.99
C CYS A 74 4.01 2.30 -6.21
N PHE A 75 4.76 2.20 -5.13
CA PHE A 75 6.06 1.55 -5.03
C PHE A 75 6.11 0.71 -3.77
N CYS A 76 6.97 -0.31 -3.74
CA CYS A 76 7.21 -1.14 -2.57
C CYS A 76 8.64 -0.96 -2.08
N ASP A 77 8.80 -0.76 -0.76
CA ASP A 77 10.09 -0.69 -0.07
C ASP A 77 10.45 -2.06 0.50
N ILE A 78 10.84 -2.97 -0.35
CA ILE A 78 11.10 -4.36 0.02
C ILE A 78 12.54 -4.70 -0.31
N PRO A 79 13.30 -5.33 0.61
CA PRO A 79 14.63 -5.84 0.32
C PRO A 79 14.59 -6.83 -0.86
N PHE A 80 15.56 -6.75 -1.75
CA PHE A 80 15.59 -7.54 -2.98
C PHE A 80 15.45 -9.05 -2.72
N HIS A 81 16.10 -9.56 -1.67
CA HIS A 81 16.03 -10.97 -1.30
C HIS A 81 14.63 -11.40 -0.79
N LYS A 82 13.80 -10.45 -0.33
CA LYS A 82 12.44 -10.71 0.12
C LYS A 82 11.41 -10.77 -1.01
N LEU A 83 11.76 -10.38 -2.23
CA LEU A 83 10.83 -10.33 -3.36
C LEU A 83 10.26 -11.70 -3.73
N THR A 84 11.02 -12.76 -3.50
CA THR A 84 10.64 -14.14 -3.81
C THR A 84 10.12 -14.92 -2.59
N GLU A 85 10.16 -14.31 -1.40
CA GLU A 85 9.60 -14.95 -0.21
C GLU A 85 8.06 -14.88 -0.25
N ALA A 86 7.43 -15.96 0.17
CA ALA A 86 5.98 -16.03 0.28
C ALA A 86 5.52 -15.29 1.53
N PHE A 87 4.40 -14.55 1.40
CA PHE A 87 3.72 -13.94 2.54
C PHE A 87 2.91 -14.96 3.32
N GLU A 88 2.72 -14.68 4.59
CA GLU A 88 1.64 -15.29 5.34
C GLU A 88 0.31 -14.72 4.87
N ILE A 89 -0.58 -15.59 4.44
CA ILE A 89 -1.94 -15.25 4.07
C ILE A 89 -2.90 -16.21 4.79
N SER A 90 -4.09 -15.73 5.10
CA SER A 90 -5.24 -16.61 5.31
C SER A 90 -6.11 -16.53 4.06
N SER A 91 -6.46 -17.68 3.52
CA SER A 91 -7.32 -17.81 2.36
C SER A 91 -8.70 -18.27 2.80
N ASP A 92 -9.69 -17.97 1.96
CA ASP A 92 -11.01 -18.53 2.10
C ASP A 92 -10.91 -20.05 1.90
N GLU A 93 -11.17 -20.81 2.97
CA GLU A 93 -11.08 -22.27 2.94
C GLU A 93 -12.03 -22.89 1.90
N ASP A 94 -13.19 -22.27 1.69
CA ASP A 94 -14.17 -22.73 0.69
C ASP A 94 -13.58 -22.64 -0.73
N ALA A 95 -12.81 -21.60 -1.03
CA ALA A 95 -12.15 -21.44 -2.32
C ALA A 95 -11.04 -22.48 -2.56
N LEU A 96 -10.47 -23.04 -1.48
CA LEU A 96 -9.42 -24.05 -1.53
C LEU A 96 -9.92 -25.49 -1.40
N GLN A 97 -11.23 -25.71 -1.22
CA GLN A 97 -11.80 -27.07 -1.08
C GLN A 97 -11.55 -27.95 -2.31
N THR A 98 -11.48 -27.34 -3.50
CA THR A 98 -11.21 -28.06 -4.76
C THR A 98 -9.74 -28.39 -4.97
N PHE A 99 -8.85 -27.88 -4.12
CA PHE A 99 -7.41 -28.06 -4.26
C PHE A 99 -6.96 -29.30 -3.48
N ASP A 100 -6.17 -30.15 -4.14
CA ASP A 100 -5.44 -31.20 -3.45
C ASP A 100 -4.28 -30.61 -2.59
N THR A 101 -3.63 -31.48 -1.82
CA THR A 101 -2.54 -31.07 -0.92
C THR A 101 -1.37 -30.43 -1.67
N ALA A 102 -1.05 -30.90 -2.88
CA ALA A 102 0.05 -30.37 -3.68
C ALA A 102 -0.31 -28.98 -4.20
N ASP A 103 -1.55 -28.77 -4.63
CA ASP A 103 -2.06 -27.50 -5.11
C ASP A 103 -2.13 -26.45 -4.00
N ARG A 104 -2.58 -26.82 -2.80
CA ARG A 104 -2.56 -25.95 -1.62
C ARG A 104 -1.14 -25.48 -1.31
N LEU A 105 -0.18 -26.40 -1.24
CA LEU A 105 1.22 -26.08 -0.97
C LEU A 105 1.83 -25.19 -2.07
N ALA A 106 1.49 -25.44 -3.35
CA ALA A 106 1.92 -24.62 -4.47
C ALA A 106 1.32 -23.21 -4.41
N PHE A 107 0.04 -23.09 -4.00
CA PHE A 107 -0.62 -21.81 -3.79
C PHE A 107 0.08 -21.01 -2.68
N GLU A 108 0.30 -21.60 -1.51
CA GLU A 108 0.98 -20.94 -0.39
C GLU A 108 2.37 -20.43 -0.77
N ARG A 109 3.20 -21.28 -1.38
CA ARG A 109 4.55 -20.93 -1.83
C ARG A 109 4.58 -19.85 -2.93
N SER A 110 3.50 -19.70 -3.67
CA SER A 110 3.41 -18.73 -4.76
C SER A 110 2.91 -17.35 -4.33
N ASN A 111 2.65 -17.11 -3.04
CA ASN A 111 2.17 -15.83 -2.52
C ASN A 111 3.30 -14.80 -2.36
N THR A 112 3.97 -14.49 -3.44
CA THR A 112 5.09 -13.54 -3.50
C THR A 112 4.67 -12.19 -4.06
N HIS A 113 5.45 -11.13 -3.86
CA HIS A 113 5.19 -9.81 -4.44
C HIS A 113 4.98 -9.85 -5.95
N PRO A 114 5.87 -10.50 -6.76
CA PRO A 114 5.66 -10.60 -8.20
C PRO A 114 4.34 -11.28 -8.59
N ALA A 115 3.86 -12.22 -7.79
CA ALA A 115 2.61 -12.93 -8.06
C ALA A 115 1.37 -12.04 -7.93
N TYR A 116 1.42 -11.02 -7.06
CA TYR A 116 0.33 -10.06 -6.89
C TYR A 116 0.44 -8.86 -7.82
N TYR A 117 1.64 -8.32 -7.99
CA TYR A 117 1.85 -7.02 -8.63
C TYR A 117 2.47 -7.12 -10.02
N GLY A 118 3.00 -8.27 -10.38
CA GLY A 118 3.58 -8.56 -11.70
C GLY A 118 5.07 -8.89 -11.65
N GLY A 119 5.52 -9.65 -12.65
CA GLY A 119 6.90 -10.15 -12.76
C GLY A 119 7.90 -9.14 -13.36
N TYR A 120 7.48 -7.94 -13.71
CA TYR A 120 8.34 -6.88 -14.25
C TYR A 120 8.38 -5.72 -13.27
N ALA A 121 9.56 -5.15 -13.03
CA ALA A 121 9.69 -4.00 -12.17
C ALA A 121 10.78 -3.05 -12.64
N ILE A 122 10.66 -1.79 -12.24
CA ILE A 122 11.78 -0.86 -12.17
C ILE A 122 12.16 -0.64 -10.72
N ALA A 123 13.43 -0.39 -10.50
CA ALA A 123 14.01 -0.10 -9.21
C ALA A 123 14.55 1.34 -9.22
N LEU A 124 14.15 2.14 -8.26
CA LEU A 124 14.57 3.53 -8.08
C LEU A 124 15.14 3.72 -6.66
N SER A 125 16.07 4.64 -6.48
CA SER A 125 16.58 4.91 -5.13
C SER A 125 15.50 5.59 -4.27
N LYS A 126 15.52 5.36 -2.96
CA LYS A 126 14.65 6.10 -2.02
C LYS A 126 14.88 7.60 -2.09
N GLN A 127 16.14 8.01 -2.19
CA GLN A 127 16.48 9.43 -2.34
C GLN A 127 15.79 10.07 -3.54
N TRP A 128 15.69 9.31 -4.67
CA TRP A 128 14.90 9.77 -5.82
C TRP A 128 13.43 9.90 -5.45
N GLY A 129 12.86 8.90 -4.76
CA GLY A 129 11.48 8.93 -4.32
C GLY A 129 11.17 10.13 -3.43
N GLU A 130 11.99 10.36 -2.41
CA GLU A 130 11.87 11.51 -1.50
C GLU A 130 11.94 12.84 -2.24
N SER A 131 12.91 13.01 -3.15
CA SER A 131 13.05 14.24 -3.95
C SER A 131 11.91 14.49 -4.94
N HIS A 132 11.11 13.44 -5.26
CA HIS A 132 9.95 13.52 -6.14
C HIS A 132 8.62 13.48 -5.36
N GLY A 133 8.66 13.66 -4.05
CA GLY A 133 7.46 13.78 -3.22
C GLY A 133 6.71 12.47 -2.99
N LEU A 134 7.38 11.33 -3.13
CA LEU A 134 6.81 10.06 -2.70
C LEU A 134 6.72 10.03 -1.17
N GLN A 135 5.62 9.51 -0.67
CA GLN A 135 5.33 9.42 0.76
C GLN A 135 5.05 7.96 1.15
N PRO A 136 5.64 7.45 2.25
CA PRO A 136 5.24 6.17 2.82
C PRO A 136 3.78 6.18 3.22
N VAL A 137 3.09 5.07 2.97
CA VAL A 137 1.71 4.86 3.40
C VAL A 137 1.66 4.57 4.90
N GLN A 138 0.69 5.16 5.57
CA GLN A 138 0.36 4.87 6.96
C GLN A 138 -0.61 3.68 7.01
N TYR A 139 -0.24 2.62 7.70
CA TYR A 139 -1.11 1.46 7.89
C TYR A 139 -1.92 1.62 9.16
N ALA A 140 -3.25 1.61 9.03
CA ALA A 140 -4.18 1.79 10.12
C ALA A 140 -4.76 0.43 10.57
N ASN A 141 -4.75 0.20 11.88
CA ASN A 141 -5.51 -0.89 12.47
C ASN A 141 -6.97 -0.42 12.67
N GLY A 142 -7.90 -0.98 11.91
CA GLY A 142 -9.31 -0.58 11.94
C GLY A 142 -9.99 -0.71 13.31
N MET A 143 -9.37 -1.41 14.27
CA MET A 143 -9.90 -1.58 15.63
C MET A 143 -9.16 -0.72 16.68
N SER A 144 -8.31 0.21 16.26
CA SER A 144 -7.56 1.03 17.20
C SER A 144 -8.25 2.34 17.52
N ASP A 145 -7.99 2.87 18.72
CA ASP A 145 -8.50 4.20 19.14
C ASP A 145 -8.02 5.30 18.18
N PHE A 146 -6.82 5.16 17.60
CA PHE A 146 -6.34 6.08 16.58
C PHE A 146 -7.26 6.13 15.36
N THR A 147 -7.68 4.96 14.84
CA THR A 147 -8.55 4.88 13.67
C THR A 147 -9.95 5.37 14.02
N ASN A 148 -10.48 5.02 15.19
CA ASN A 148 -11.78 5.51 15.66
C ASN A 148 -11.79 7.04 15.80
N SER A 149 -10.78 7.61 16.46
CA SER A 149 -10.67 9.07 16.61
C SER A 149 -10.50 9.78 15.26
N LEU A 150 -9.76 9.21 14.32
CA LEU A 150 -9.65 9.75 12.96
C LEU A 150 -11.02 9.78 12.26
N SER A 151 -11.78 8.68 12.37
CA SER A 151 -13.13 8.58 11.80
C SER A 151 -14.07 9.59 12.39
N GLU A 152 -14.08 9.75 13.72
CA GLU A 152 -14.90 10.76 14.44
C GLU A 152 -14.57 12.18 13.94
N VAL A 153 -13.30 12.53 13.82
CA VAL A 153 -12.87 13.85 13.33
C VAL A 153 -13.33 14.09 11.90
N ILE A 154 -13.19 13.10 11.02
CA ILE A 154 -13.60 13.23 9.62
C ILE A 154 -15.12 13.34 9.52
N ASN A 155 -15.87 12.45 10.19
CA ASN A 155 -17.34 12.49 10.17
C ASN A 155 -17.86 13.83 10.71
N SER A 156 -17.36 14.30 11.86
CA SER A 156 -17.72 15.59 12.42
C SER A 156 -17.40 16.77 11.47
N ALA A 157 -16.30 16.67 10.73
CA ALA A 157 -15.95 17.69 9.74
C ALA A 157 -16.94 17.71 8.55
N TYR A 158 -17.39 16.54 8.09
CA TYR A 158 -18.39 16.44 7.01
C TYR A 158 -19.83 16.78 7.45
N GLU A 159 -20.15 16.65 8.73
CA GLU A 159 -21.44 17.09 9.29
C GLU A 159 -21.53 18.61 9.47
N ALA A 160 -20.41 19.31 9.49
CA ALA A 160 -20.37 20.76 9.59
C ALA A 160 -20.88 21.40 8.30
N ASP A 161 -21.96 22.19 8.37
CA ASP A 161 -22.60 22.85 7.21
C ASP A 161 -21.66 23.78 6.41
N ASP A 162 -20.54 24.19 7.00
CA ASP A 162 -19.63 25.19 6.46
C ASP A 162 -18.23 24.63 6.13
N LEU A 163 -18.08 23.30 5.88
CA LEU A 163 -16.75 22.76 5.55
C LEU A 163 -16.27 23.26 4.20
N PRO A 164 -15.24 24.14 4.13
CA PRO A 164 -14.75 24.65 2.87
C PRO A 164 -14.19 23.53 1.98
N ASP A 165 -14.36 23.61 0.67
CA ASP A 165 -13.84 22.65 -0.31
C ASP A 165 -12.34 22.36 -0.16
N LEU A 166 -11.58 23.35 0.30
CA LEU A 166 -10.16 23.20 0.61
C LEU A 166 -9.91 22.10 1.62
N TYR A 167 -10.71 22.04 2.71
CA TYR A 167 -10.56 21.02 3.75
C TYR A 167 -11.07 19.65 3.29
N VAL A 168 -12.11 19.60 2.47
CA VAL A 168 -12.56 18.34 1.84
C VAL A 168 -11.44 17.72 1.03
N ASN A 169 -10.81 18.53 0.16
CA ASN A 169 -9.68 18.06 -0.66
C ASN A 169 -8.48 17.63 0.19
N ASP A 170 -8.21 18.32 1.30
CA ASP A 170 -7.14 17.99 2.22
C ASP A 170 -7.39 16.65 2.95
N ILE A 171 -8.64 16.41 3.38
CA ILE A 171 -9.07 15.13 3.96
C ILE A 171 -8.87 13.99 2.94
N LEU A 172 -9.41 14.12 1.74
CA LEU A 172 -9.28 13.11 0.68
C LEU A 172 -7.82 12.84 0.34
N ARG A 173 -7.00 13.90 0.29
CA ARG A 173 -5.56 13.76 0.06
C ARG A 173 -4.87 12.97 1.19
N ARG A 174 -5.23 13.20 2.46
CA ARG A 174 -4.69 12.43 3.60
C ARG A 174 -5.14 10.98 3.55
N LEU A 175 -6.41 10.73 3.23
CA LEU A 175 -6.94 9.38 3.04
C LEU A 175 -6.21 8.61 1.94
N SER A 176 -5.68 9.30 0.93
CA SER A 176 -4.87 8.69 -0.13
C SER A 176 -3.57 8.04 0.37
N PHE A 177 -3.10 8.41 1.56
CA PHE A 177 -1.89 7.88 2.18
C PHE A 177 -2.16 6.94 3.36
N ILE A 178 -3.42 6.58 3.60
CA ILE A 178 -3.79 5.63 4.64
C ILE A 178 -4.28 4.35 3.99
N LYS A 179 -3.91 3.21 4.55
CA LYS A 179 -4.32 1.88 4.09
C LYS A 179 -4.65 1.01 5.28
N PRO A 180 -5.61 0.08 5.20
CA PRO A 180 -5.85 -0.83 6.30
C PRO A 180 -4.61 -1.71 6.52
N LEU A 181 -4.34 -2.05 7.78
CA LEU A 181 -3.26 -2.97 8.14
C LEU A 181 -3.44 -4.32 7.47
N ARG A 182 -4.70 -4.79 7.40
CA ARG A 182 -5.10 -6.06 6.78
C ARG A 182 -6.36 -5.84 5.95
N GLY A 183 -6.51 -6.63 4.89
CA GLY A 183 -7.70 -6.59 4.07
C GLY A 183 -7.76 -7.70 3.04
N LEU A 184 -8.93 -7.83 2.42
CA LEU A 184 -9.14 -8.80 1.36
C LEU A 184 -8.46 -8.35 0.08
N MET A 185 -7.76 -9.29 -0.54
CA MET A 185 -7.19 -9.14 -1.86
C MET A 185 -7.57 -10.31 -2.74
N ARG A 186 -7.95 -10.03 -3.99
CA ARG A 186 -8.32 -11.06 -4.94
C ARG A 186 -7.12 -11.44 -5.79
N ARG A 187 -6.84 -12.73 -5.87
CA ARG A 187 -5.74 -13.27 -6.65
C ARG A 187 -6.19 -14.39 -7.58
N ARG A 188 -5.63 -14.40 -8.78
CA ARG A 188 -5.79 -15.55 -9.68
C ARG A 188 -4.67 -16.56 -9.43
N PHE A 189 -5.05 -17.80 -9.18
CA PHE A 189 -4.12 -18.92 -9.13
C PHE A 189 -4.63 -20.01 -10.07
N ARG A 190 -3.83 -20.39 -11.06
CA ARG A 190 -4.26 -21.17 -12.22
C ARG A 190 -5.50 -20.49 -12.85
N ASP A 191 -6.64 -21.18 -12.94
CA ASP A 191 -7.88 -20.64 -13.52
C ASP A 191 -8.92 -20.20 -12.47
N THR A 192 -8.55 -20.23 -11.18
CA THR A 192 -9.44 -19.90 -10.07
C THR A 192 -9.08 -18.55 -9.45
N TRP A 193 -10.11 -17.73 -9.16
CA TRP A 193 -9.95 -16.53 -8.37
C TRP A 193 -10.16 -16.85 -6.88
N ILE A 194 -9.18 -16.50 -6.06
CA ILE A 194 -9.15 -16.78 -4.62
C ILE A 194 -9.09 -15.44 -3.88
N ASN A 195 -9.96 -15.27 -2.88
CA ASN A 195 -9.87 -14.19 -1.93
C ASN A 195 -8.87 -14.58 -0.84
N VAL A 196 -7.95 -13.69 -0.56
CA VAL A 196 -6.95 -13.86 0.49
C VAL A 196 -6.99 -12.68 1.43
N GLN A 197 -6.90 -12.96 2.72
CA GLN A 197 -6.67 -11.94 3.72
C GLN A 197 -5.18 -11.67 3.78
N LYS A 198 -4.78 -10.48 3.42
CA LYS A 198 -3.38 -10.07 3.33
C LYS A 198 -3.04 -9.04 4.40
N ASN A 199 -1.84 -9.14 4.97
CA ASN A 199 -1.23 -8.07 5.75
C ASN A 199 -0.61 -7.05 4.78
N PHE A 200 -1.26 -5.91 4.58
CA PHE A 200 -0.77 -4.88 3.66
C PHE A 200 0.50 -4.19 4.15
N HIS A 201 0.77 -4.20 5.45
CA HIS A 201 2.00 -3.65 6.00
C HIS A 201 3.26 -4.31 5.41
N ASP A 202 3.18 -5.57 4.96
CA ASP A 202 4.30 -6.27 4.32
C ASP A 202 4.69 -5.69 2.96
N GLU A 203 3.81 -4.87 2.36
CA GLU A 203 4.08 -4.18 1.10
C GLU A 203 5.05 -3.00 1.29
N ARG A 204 5.08 -2.41 2.48
CA ARG A 204 5.85 -1.18 2.76
C ARG A 204 5.68 -0.17 1.63
N GLU A 205 4.41 0.12 1.34
CA GLU A 205 4.03 0.91 0.17
C GLU A 205 4.47 2.37 0.33
N TRP A 206 4.96 2.92 -0.77
CA TRP A 206 5.19 4.35 -0.97
C TRP A 206 4.31 4.82 -2.12
N ARG A 207 3.74 6.01 -2.01
CA ARG A 207 2.85 6.58 -3.03
C ARG A 207 3.34 7.93 -3.49
N PHE A 208 3.19 8.15 -4.79
CA PHE A 208 3.12 9.47 -5.38
C PHE A 208 1.65 9.77 -5.66
N VAL A 209 1.12 10.82 -5.06
CA VAL A 209 -0.20 11.38 -5.34
C VAL A 209 0.05 12.79 -5.90
N PRO A 210 -0.35 13.10 -7.12
CA PRO A 210 -0.14 14.44 -7.71
C PRO A 210 -0.70 15.54 -6.79
N PRO A 211 -0.02 16.67 -6.64
CA PRO A 211 -0.59 17.80 -5.92
C PRO A 211 -1.79 18.36 -6.69
N GLN A 212 -2.76 18.95 -5.98
CA GLN A 212 -3.97 19.53 -6.59
C GLN A 212 -3.62 20.52 -7.69
N SER A 213 -2.62 21.38 -7.47
CA SER A 213 -2.14 22.35 -8.47
C SER A 213 -1.68 21.73 -9.79
N ALA A 214 -1.20 20.47 -9.76
CA ALA A 214 -0.84 19.76 -10.99
C ALA A 214 -2.08 19.21 -11.71
N LEU A 215 -3.15 18.91 -10.98
CA LEU A 215 -4.43 18.48 -11.56
C LEU A 215 -5.18 19.66 -12.16
N ASP A 216 -5.18 20.80 -11.48
CA ASP A 216 -5.82 22.03 -11.95
C ASP A 216 -5.18 22.56 -13.24
N ALA A 217 -3.88 22.33 -13.43
CA ALA A 217 -3.16 22.70 -14.65
C ALA A 217 -3.50 21.82 -15.88
N LEU A 218 -4.25 20.73 -15.70
CA LEU A 218 -4.67 19.83 -16.79
C LEU A 218 -6.11 20.11 -17.26
N GLN A 219 -6.84 20.98 -16.57
CA GLN A 219 -8.17 21.46 -16.93
C GLN A 219 -8.08 22.72 -17.78
#